data_fb1e8e8327b7eb930392936c28c7d2fe
#
_entry.id   fb1e8e8327b7eb930392936c28c7d2fe
#
_cell.length_a   1.000
_cell.length_b   1.000
_cell.length_c   1.000
_cell.angle_alpha   90.00
_cell.angle_beta   90.00
_cell.angle_gamma   90.00
#
_symmetry.space_group_name_H-M   'P 1'
#
loop_
_entity.id
_entity.type
_entity.pdbx_description
1 polymer ?
#
loop_
_entity_poly.entity_id
_entity_poly.type
_entity_poly.pdbx_seq_one_letter_code
_entity_poly.pdbx_strand_id
1 'polypeptide(L)'
;MKSAPTSPDRVASIDIGTNTILLLIAEVEEGKLKPLFEMETIVRLGEGVQKEGILSQEAMKRGVETLAHYVGHCHKMRTQKIYAVGTSALREAKNSEIFLKLAKEKLGLSIEVISGEEEAQFSFLAVARDLKEVKKTIMVVDVGGGSTEFIQGQGDRISQWASLPIGSVRFTEQFLLSDPVQEKEWEKMEGEIRKLLVDIPHPKKTLSMVAVGGTATTLASVELGLKEFIPEKIHHFVLKKEALRNQLLLYRSKTIDERKKVPGLSPNRADVILAGGTILHMAMEELGCPSVLISVHGVRYGLLYKKLNLNFRF
;
A
#
# COMPACT_ATOMS: atom_id res chain seq x y z
N MET A 1 -2.78 15.43 -45.19
CA MET A 1 -2.27 16.13 -43.99
C MET A 1 -2.12 15.08 -42.89
N LYS A 2 -0.87 14.74 -42.52
CA LYS A 2 -0.63 13.90 -41.34
C LYS A 2 -0.93 14.78 -40.13
N SER A 3 -1.91 14.39 -39.31
CA SER A 3 -2.17 15.03 -38.02
C SER A 3 -0.87 15.02 -37.23
N ALA A 4 -0.50 16.18 -36.66
CA ALA A 4 0.64 16.25 -35.73
C ALA A 4 0.43 15.18 -34.65
N PRO A 5 1.50 14.51 -34.19
CA PRO A 5 1.36 13.54 -33.11
C PRO A 5 0.75 14.27 -31.91
N THR A 6 -0.45 13.86 -31.51
CA THR A 6 -1.06 14.31 -30.25
C THR A 6 -0.08 13.95 -29.14
N SER A 7 0.27 14.92 -28.30
CA SER A 7 1.10 14.62 -27.11
C SER A 7 0.48 13.45 -26.36
N PRO A 8 1.27 12.49 -25.89
CA PRO A 8 0.73 11.32 -25.21
C PRO A 8 -0.12 11.76 -24.00
N ASP A 9 -1.25 11.07 -23.81
CA ASP A 9 -2.20 11.41 -22.75
C ASP A 9 -1.58 11.19 -21.39
N ARG A 10 -1.39 12.26 -20.63
CA ARG A 10 -0.91 12.22 -19.25
C ARG A 10 -2.07 12.09 -18.29
N VAL A 11 -2.00 11.10 -17.43
CA VAL A 11 -3.02 10.80 -16.43
C VAL A 11 -2.37 10.66 -15.06
N ALA A 12 -3.14 10.90 -14.02
CA ALA A 12 -2.68 10.71 -12.66
C ALA A 12 -3.63 9.83 -11.86
N SER A 13 -3.08 9.10 -10.91
CA SER A 13 -3.82 8.44 -9.83
C SER A 13 -3.32 8.92 -8.49
N ILE A 14 -4.26 9.11 -7.56
CA ILE A 14 -3.99 9.42 -6.15
C ILE A 14 -4.67 8.33 -5.32
N ASP A 15 -3.87 7.64 -4.50
CA ASP A 15 -4.33 6.63 -3.54
C ASP A 15 -4.21 7.22 -2.15
N ILE A 16 -5.35 7.35 -1.45
CA ILE A 16 -5.46 7.97 -0.12
C ILE A 16 -5.68 6.86 0.90
N GLY A 17 -4.57 6.36 1.44
CA GLY A 17 -4.55 5.32 2.46
C GLY A 17 -4.64 5.86 3.89
N THR A 18 -4.69 4.92 4.85
CA THR A 18 -4.72 5.21 6.28
C THR A 18 -3.46 5.94 6.77
N ASN A 19 -2.28 5.51 6.30
CA ASN A 19 -1.00 6.09 6.70
C ASN A 19 -0.45 7.08 5.68
N THR A 20 -0.65 6.82 4.40
CA THR A 20 0.12 7.39 3.29
C THR A 20 -0.81 7.84 2.17
N ILE A 21 -0.52 8.96 1.54
CA ILE A 21 -1.11 9.36 0.26
C ILE A 21 -0.04 9.18 -0.82
N LEU A 22 -0.41 8.49 -1.92
CA LEU A 22 0.47 8.17 -3.03
C LEU A 22 0.00 8.85 -4.31
N LEU A 23 0.92 9.42 -5.08
CA LEU A 23 0.67 9.98 -6.41
C LEU A 23 1.45 9.19 -7.45
N LEU A 24 0.82 8.90 -8.57
CA LEU A 24 1.45 8.44 -9.81
C LEU A 24 0.96 9.33 -10.95
N ILE A 25 1.89 9.93 -11.70
CA ILE A 25 1.61 10.56 -13.00
C ILE A 25 2.29 9.69 -14.07
N ALA A 26 1.52 9.29 -15.08
CA ALA A 26 1.98 8.41 -16.14
C ALA A 26 1.51 8.90 -17.52
N GLU A 27 2.27 8.56 -18.55
CA GLU A 27 1.84 8.58 -19.94
C GLU A 27 1.28 7.22 -20.34
N VAL A 28 0.32 7.25 -21.25
CA VAL A 28 -0.20 6.03 -21.90
C VAL A 28 0.43 5.93 -23.27
N GLU A 29 1.33 4.96 -23.43
CA GLU A 29 1.99 4.68 -24.71
C GLU A 29 1.69 3.24 -25.11
N GLU A 30 1.10 3.04 -26.29
CA GLU A 30 0.77 1.70 -26.85
C GLU A 30 0.02 0.77 -25.88
N GLY A 31 -0.89 1.34 -25.08
CA GLY A 31 -1.67 0.60 -24.09
C GLY A 31 -0.91 0.21 -22.82
N LYS A 32 0.26 0.80 -22.57
CA LYS A 32 1.06 0.61 -21.35
C LYS A 32 1.16 1.91 -20.57
N LEU A 33 1.26 1.78 -19.26
CA LEU A 33 1.59 2.91 -18.40
C LEU A 33 3.11 3.09 -18.36
N LYS A 34 3.54 4.31 -18.64
CA LYS A 34 4.92 4.76 -18.47
C LYS A 34 4.94 5.78 -17.34
N PRO A 35 5.43 5.39 -16.15
CA PRO A 35 5.55 6.32 -15.02
C PRO A 35 6.45 7.49 -15.40
N LEU A 36 5.99 8.70 -15.09
CA LEU A 36 6.75 9.95 -15.28
C LEU A 36 7.17 10.55 -13.96
N PHE A 37 6.29 10.43 -12.95
CA PHE A 37 6.50 11.01 -11.64
C PHE A 37 5.72 10.23 -10.58
N GLU A 38 6.38 9.93 -9.49
CA GLU A 38 5.78 9.30 -8.33
C GLU A 38 6.13 10.09 -7.06
N MET A 39 5.17 10.15 -6.13
CA MET A 39 5.38 10.79 -4.83
C MET A 39 4.63 10.02 -3.75
N GLU A 40 5.26 9.96 -2.58
CA GLU A 40 4.68 9.38 -1.37
C GLU A 40 4.76 10.40 -0.25
N THR A 41 3.66 10.60 0.49
CA THR A 41 3.62 11.44 1.69
C THR A 41 2.92 10.71 2.81
N ILE A 42 3.60 10.52 3.94
CA ILE A 42 3.02 9.94 5.15
C ILE A 42 2.22 11.03 5.86
N VAL A 43 0.90 10.91 5.80
CA VAL A 43 -0.08 11.89 6.30
C VAL A 43 -0.73 11.43 7.60
N ARG A 44 -0.78 10.10 7.84
CA ARG A 44 -1.48 9.48 8.98
C ARG A 44 -2.93 9.94 9.04
N LEU A 45 -3.63 9.88 7.90
CA LEU A 45 -5.02 10.29 7.81
C LEU A 45 -5.92 9.49 8.77
N GLY A 46 -5.64 8.19 8.92
CA GLY A 46 -6.40 7.28 9.78
C GLY A 46 -5.91 7.18 11.22
N GLU A 47 -4.99 8.06 11.65
CA GLU A 47 -4.53 8.08 13.05
C GLU A 47 -5.71 8.29 13.99
N GLY A 48 -5.86 7.39 14.98
CA GLY A 48 -6.95 7.43 15.97
C GLY A 48 -8.32 6.97 15.47
N VAL A 49 -8.53 6.72 14.18
CA VAL A 49 -9.84 6.29 13.63
C VAL A 49 -10.34 5.02 14.29
N GLN A 50 -9.46 4.07 14.59
CA GLN A 50 -9.84 2.83 15.27
C GLN A 50 -10.48 3.09 16.63
N LYS A 51 -10.02 4.09 17.39
CA LYS A 51 -10.51 4.41 18.72
C LYS A 51 -11.68 5.39 18.69
N GLU A 52 -11.56 6.45 17.91
CA GLU A 52 -12.50 7.57 17.90
C GLU A 52 -13.65 7.39 16.88
N GLY A 53 -13.44 6.56 15.86
CA GLY A 53 -14.39 6.36 14.76
C GLY A 53 -14.48 7.53 13.79
N ILE A 54 -13.59 8.53 13.90
CA ILE A 54 -13.59 9.76 13.10
C ILE A 54 -12.16 10.17 12.71
N LEU A 55 -12.04 10.92 11.61
CA LEU A 55 -10.81 11.62 11.25
C LEU A 55 -10.64 12.86 12.13
N SER A 56 -9.44 13.08 12.66
CA SER A 56 -9.13 14.32 13.39
C SER A 56 -9.04 15.51 12.43
N GLN A 57 -9.27 16.74 12.95
CA GLN A 57 -9.14 17.95 12.15
C GLN A 57 -7.72 18.15 11.62
N GLU A 58 -6.71 17.83 12.43
CA GLU A 58 -5.30 17.91 12.09
C GLU A 58 -4.95 16.92 10.98
N ALA A 59 -5.45 15.69 11.04
CA ALA A 59 -5.23 14.68 9.99
C ALA A 59 -5.90 15.11 8.67
N MET A 60 -7.13 15.62 8.73
CA MET A 60 -7.81 16.17 7.55
C MET A 60 -7.04 17.35 6.94
N LYS A 61 -6.51 18.26 7.78
CA LYS A 61 -5.69 19.40 7.32
C LYS A 61 -4.44 18.92 6.58
N ARG A 62 -3.64 18.02 7.20
CA ARG A 62 -2.46 17.42 6.56
C ARG A 62 -2.82 16.75 5.23
N GLY A 63 -3.94 16.02 5.19
CA GLY A 63 -4.44 15.38 3.99
C GLY A 63 -4.75 16.34 2.86
N VAL A 64 -5.52 17.41 3.14
CA VAL A 64 -5.89 18.43 2.15
C VAL A 64 -4.66 19.19 1.65
N GLU A 65 -3.71 19.55 2.52
CA GLU A 65 -2.45 20.20 2.14
C GLU A 65 -1.61 19.31 1.20
N THR A 66 -1.52 18.01 1.49
CA THR A 66 -0.85 17.03 0.64
C THR A 66 -1.53 16.91 -0.72
N LEU A 67 -2.87 16.80 -0.73
CA LEU A 67 -3.64 16.74 -1.98
C LEU A 67 -3.48 18.01 -2.81
N ALA A 68 -3.44 19.19 -2.19
CA ALA A 68 -3.19 20.47 -2.88
C ALA A 68 -1.82 20.46 -3.57
N HIS A 69 -0.79 19.97 -2.89
CA HIS A 69 0.55 19.81 -3.45
C HIS A 69 0.55 18.85 -4.66
N TYR A 70 -0.14 17.70 -4.54
CA TYR A 70 -0.22 16.70 -5.61
C TYR A 70 -0.99 17.20 -6.84
N VAL A 71 -2.13 17.87 -6.64
CA VAL A 71 -2.89 18.52 -7.72
C VAL A 71 -2.03 19.58 -8.41
N GLY A 72 -1.22 20.34 -7.64
CA GLY A 72 -0.27 21.30 -8.19
C GLY A 72 0.80 20.65 -9.10
N HIS A 73 1.31 19.46 -8.72
CA HIS A 73 2.21 18.68 -9.59
C HIS A 73 1.51 18.21 -10.86
N CYS A 74 0.28 17.71 -10.76
CA CYS A 74 -0.51 17.30 -11.91
C CYS A 74 -0.68 18.46 -12.91
N HIS A 75 -1.03 19.66 -12.43
CA HIS A 75 -1.18 20.85 -13.28
C HIS A 75 0.15 21.25 -13.95
N LYS A 76 1.27 21.29 -13.20
CA LYS A 76 2.59 21.59 -13.75
C LYS A 76 3.00 20.62 -14.84
N MET A 77 2.66 19.34 -14.69
CA MET A 77 2.94 18.29 -15.68
C MET A 77 1.88 18.18 -16.77
N ARG A 78 0.90 19.09 -16.80
CA ARG A 78 -0.19 19.12 -17.79
C ARG A 78 -0.98 17.82 -17.86
N THR A 79 -1.25 17.23 -16.69
CA THR A 79 -2.07 16.02 -16.56
C THR A 79 -3.51 16.32 -16.97
N GLN A 80 -4.06 15.52 -17.87
CA GLN A 80 -5.39 15.73 -18.43
C GLN A 80 -6.49 15.26 -17.49
N LYS A 81 -6.24 14.19 -16.74
CA LYS A 81 -7.21 13.59 -15.83
C LYS A 81 -6.57 13.04 -14.56
N ILE A 82 -7.18 13.33 -13.43
CA ILE A 82 -6.76 12.84 -12.11
C ILE A 82 -7.86 11.92 -11.60
N TYR A 83 -7.49 10.68 -11.26
CA TYR A 83 -8.33 9.72 -10.56
C TYR A 83 -7.87 9.63 -9.11
N ALA A 84 -8.77 9.81 -8.15
CA ALA A 84 -8.44 9.71 -6.74
C ALA A 84 -9.34 8.71 -6.04
N VAL A 85 -8.76 7.83 -5.23
CA VAL A 85 -9.48 6.86 -4.42
C VAL A 85 -9.09 6.99 -2.97
N GLY A 86 -10.05 6.71 -2.09
CA GLY A 86 -9.84 6.61 -0.65
C GLY A 86 -10.14 5.21 -0.16
N THR A 87 -9.30 4.69 0.74
CA THR A 87 -9.37 3.31 1.22
C THR A 87 -9.83 3.22 2.68
N SER A 88 -9.31 2.29 3.47
CA SER A 88 -9.77 1.93 4.82
C SER A 88 -10.11 3.13 5.72
N ALA A 89 -9.23 4.13 5.88
CA ALA A 89 -9.51 5.25 6.77
C ALA A 89 -10.75 6.06 6.37
N LEU A 90 -10.92 6.33 5.05
CA LEU A 90 -12.08 7.06 4.53
C LEU A 90 -13.34 6.18 4.51
N ARG A 91 -13.20 4.89 4.36
CA ARG A 91 -14.29 3.92 4.40
C ARG A 91 -14.88 3.76 5.82
N GLU A 92 -14.04 3.84 6.85
CA GLU A 92 -14.43 3.55 8.23
C GLU A 92 -14.82 4.78 9.04
N ALA A 93 -14.24 5.94 8.72
CA ALA A 93 -14.49 7.17 9.49
C ALA A 93 -15.88 7.73 9.23
N LYS A 94 -16.68 7.93 10.31
CA LYS A 94 -18.06 8.46 10.26
C LYS A 94 -18.15 9.86 9.69
N ASN A 95 -17.07 10.62 9.71
CA ASN A 95 -16.99 12.01 9.23
C ASN A 95 -16.18 12.16 7.93
N SER A 96 -15.94 11.07 7.20
CA SER A 96 -15.16 11.08 5.94
C SER A 96 -15.74 12.06 4.91
N GLU A 97 -17.06 12.23 4.87
CA GLU A 97 -17.74 13.20 3.99
C GLU A 97 -17.21 14.64 4.13
N ILE A 98 -16.76 15.03 5.33
CA ILE A 98 -16.17 16.36 5.57
C ILE A 98 -14.87 16.48 4.76
N PHE A 99 -14.02 15.46 4.81
CA PHE A 99 -12.76 15.43 4.06
C PHE A 99 -13.01 15.42 2.54
N LEU A 100 -13.95 14.60 2.07
CA LEU A 100 -14.33 14.51 0.66
C LEU A 100 -14.83 15.87 0.14
N LYS A 101 -15.69 16.54 0.91
CA LYS A 101 -16.20 17.87 0.60
C LYS A 101 -15.09 18.91 0.54
N LEU A 102 -14.16 18.92 1.52
CA LEU A 102 -13.02 19.82 1.54
C LEU A 102 -12.13 19.65 0.31
N ALA A 103 -11.83 18.40 -0.09
CA ALA A 103 -11.06 18.12 -1.29
C ALA A 103 -11.76 18.62 -2.56
N LYS A 104 -13.07 18.42 -2.65
CA LYS A 104 -13.87 18.89 -3.79
C LYS A 104 -13.95 20.41 -3.88
N GLU A 105 -14.26 21.08 -2.77
CA GLU A 105 -14.46 22.54 -2.75
C GLU A 105 -13.16 23.32 -2.92
N LYS A 106 -12.07 22.87 -2.26
CA LYS A 106 -10.78 23.58 -2.30
C LYS A 106 -9.92 23.25 -3.49
N LEU A 107 -10.00 22.01 -4.02
CA LEU A 107 -9.06 21.51 -5.01
C LEU A 107 -9.73 21.05 -6.31
N GLY A 108 -11.06 21.05 -6.37
CA GLY A 108 -11.80 20.46 -7.49
C GLY A 108 -11.65 18.92 -7.59
N LEU A 109 -11.03 18.28 -6.59
CA LEU A 109 -10.70 16.87 -6.62
C LEU A 109 -11.86 16.02 -6.10
N SER A 110 -12.42 15.17 -6.95
CA SER A 110 -13.39 14.15 -6.54
C SER A 110 -12.65 12.89 -6.12
N ILE A 111 -12.94 12.40 -4.91
CA ILE A 111 -12.36 11.19 -4.35
C ILE A 111 -13.45 10.12 -4.29
N GLU A 112 -13.18 8.95 -4.88
CA GLU A 112 -14.04 7.78 -4.81
C GLU A 112 -13.63 6.91 -3.63
N VAL A 113 -14.52 6.68 -2.66
CA VAL A 113 -14.22 5.75 -1.56
C VAL A 113 -14.50 4.34 -2.04
N ILE A 114 -13.44 3.53 -2.12
CA ILE A 114 -13.51 2.19 -2.68
C ILE A 114 -13.73 1.13 -1.59
N SER A 115 -14.40 0.03 -1.96
CA SER A 115 -14.55 -1.16 -1.11
C SER A 115 -13.21 -1.90 -0.96
N GLY A 116 -13.12 -2.81 0.03
CA GLY A 116 -11.96 -3.71 0.16
C GLY A 116 -11.81 -4.64 -1.05
N GLU A 117 -12.91 -5.00 -1.72
CA GLU A 117 -12.88 -5.77 -2.96
C GLU A 117 -12.23 -5.00 -4.10
N GLU A 118 -12.60 -3.74 -4.30
CA GLU A 118 -12.00 -2.89 -5.34
C GLU A 118 -10.52 -2.60 -5.05
N GLU A 119 -10.17 -2.36 -3.78
CA GLU A 119 -8.78 -2.20 -3.32
C GLU A 119 -7.95 -3.45 -3.66
N ALA A 120 -8.47 -4.64 -3.35
CA ALA A 120 -7.88 -5.93 -3.70
C ALA A 120 -7.75 -6.10 -5.23
N GLN A 121 -8.79 -5.76 -6.00
CA GLN A 121 -8.75 -5.82 -7.46
C GLN A 121 -7.66 -4.93 -8.04
N PHE A 122 -7.50 -3.70 -7.55
CA PHE A 122 -6.48 -2.78 -8.05
C PHE A 122 -5.07 -3.25 -7.70
N SER A 123 -4.81 -3.69 -6.47
CA SER A 123 -3.51 -4.23 -6.06
C SER A 123 -3.14 -5.48 -6.88
N PHE A 124 -4.10 -6.39 -7.10
CA PHE A 124 -3.87 -7.57 -7.94
C PHE A 124 -3.59 -7.19 -9.39
N LEU A 125 -4.39 -6.31 -9.98
CA LEU A 125 -4.24 -5.88 -11.37
C LEU A 125 -2.87 -5.22 -11.61
N ALA A 126 -2.39 -4.41 -10.68
CA ALA A 126 -1.07 -3.79 -10.75
C ALA A 126 0.05 -4.84 -10.84
N VAL A 127 0.02 -5.85 -9.96
CA VAL A 127 1.02 -6.93 -9.93
C VAL A 127 0.90 -7.84 -11.16
N ALA A 128 -0.32 -8.22 -11.54
CA ALA A 128 -0.56 -9.09 -12.69
C ALA A 128 -0.07 -8.48 -14.00
N ARG A 129 -0.21 -7.14 -14.14
CA ARG A 129 0.27 -6.38 -15.30
C ARG A 129 1.78 -6.25 -15.35
N ASP A 130 2.41 -6.15 -14.20
CA ASP A 130 3.85 -6.04 -14.06
C ASP A 130 4.56 -7.36 -14.37
N LEU A 131 4.10 -8.45 -13.80
CA LEU A 131 4.75 -9.76 -13.91
C LEU A 131 4.54 -10.49 -15.26
N LYS A 132 3.90 -9.90 -16.24
CA LYS A 132 3.64 -10.27 -17.66
C LYS A 132 3.43 -11.75 -18.04
N GLU A 133 3.93 -12.71 -17.27
CA GLU A 133 3.90 -14.16 -17.58
C GLU A 133 3.49 -15.03 -16.40
N VAL A 134 2.52 -14.57 -15.60
CA VAL A 134 2.09 -15.38 -14.44
C VAL A 134 1.26 -16.58 -14.93
N LYS A 135 1.94 -17.61 -15.45
CA LYS A 135 1.31 -18.91 -15.72
C LYS A 135 0.99 -19.68 -14.43
N LYS A 136 1.52 -19.24 -13.29
CA LYS A 136 1.30 -19.84 -11.97
C LYS A 136 0.32 -19.00 -11.15
N THR A 137 -0.35 -19.66 -10.21
CA THR A 137 -1.16 -18.96 -9.21
C THR A 137 -0.24 -18.12 -8.31
N ILE A 138 -0.61 -16.86 -8.10
CA ILE A 138 0.07 -15.95 -7.17
C ILE A 138 -0.86 -15.57 -6.03
N MET A 139 -0.26 -15.24 -4.89
CA MET A 139 -0.90 -14.55 -3.78
C MET A 139 -0.32 -13.14 -3.67
N VAL A 140 -1.13 -12.14 -3.92
CA VAL A 140 -0.77 -10.74 -3.63
C VAL A 140 -1.20 -10.42 -2.22
N VAL A 141 -0.31 -9.82 -1.43
CA VAL A 141 -0.58 -9.35 -0.07
C VAL A 141 -0.25 -7.88 0.01
N ASP A 142 -1.26 -7.07 0.31
CA ASP A 142 -1.13 -5.62 0.48
C ASP A 142 -1.30 -5.26 1.95
N VAL A 143 -0.18 -5.02 2.65
CA VAL A 143 -0.21 -4.65 4.07
C VAL A 143 -0.33 -3.15 4.19
N GLY A 144 -1.57 -2.69 4.31
CA GLY A 144 -1.91 -1.29 4.50
C GLY A 144 -1.79 -0.80 5.95
N GLY A 145 -2.25 0.43 6.19
CA GLY A 145 -2.28 1.01 7.53
C GLY A 145 -3.45 0.52 8.38
N GLY A 146 -4.63 0.35 7.79
CA GLY A 146 -5.86 -0.05 8.46
C GLY A 146 -6.34 -1.46 8.16
N SER A 147 -6.05 -1.96 6.94
CA SER A 147 -6.43 -3.29 6.46
C SER A 147 -5.27 -3.99 5.79
N THR A 148 -5.43 -5.29 5.52
CA THR A 148 -4.52 -6.08 4.68
C THR A 148 -5.37 -6.91 3.72
N GLU A 149 -5.07 -6.79 2.44
CA GLU A 149 -5.71 -7.53 1.37
C GLU A 149 -4.88 -8.76 1.00
N PHE A 150 -5.57 -9.92 0.87
CA PHE A 150 -5.02 -11.19 0.41
C PHE A 150 -5.74 -11.58 -0.87
N ILE A 151 -5.02 -11.65 -2.00
CA ILE A 151 -5.65 -11.84 -3.29
C ILE A 151 -4.97 -12.98 -4.04
N GLN A 152 -5.71 -14.06 -4.26
CA GLN A 152 -5.26 -15.20 -5.04
C GLN A 152 -5.77 -15.10 -6.46
N GLY A 153 -4.88 -15.30 -7.43
CA GLY A 153 -5.29 -15.29 -8.84
C GLY A 153 -4.21 -15.81 -9.78
N GLN A 154 -4.55 -15.83 -11.07
CA GLN A 154 -3.66 -16.26 -12.16
C GLN A 154 -3.93 -15.43 -13.42
N GLY A 155 -2.89 -14.92 -14.03
CA GLY A 155 -3.03 -13.95 -15.12
C GLY A 155 -3.76 -12.69 -14.61
N ASP A 156 -4.88 -12.34 -15.26
CA ASP A 156 -5.74 -11.22 -14.91
C ASP A 156 -6.98 -11.62 -14.08
N ARG A 157 -7.09 -12.89 -13.68
CA ARG A 157 -8.26 -13.44 -13.00
C ARG A 157 -8.00 -13.67 -11.53
N ILE A 158 -8.78 -13.00 -10.69
CA ILE A 158 -8.86 -13.28 -9.26
C ILE A 158 -9.72 -14.52 -9.05
N SER A 159 -9.23 -15.47 -8.27
CA SER A 159 -9.98 -16.66 -7.87
C SER A 159 -10.59 -16.54 -6.47
N GLN A 160 -9.87 -15.92 -5.55
CA GLN A 160 -10.30 -15.69 -4.17
C GLN A 160 -9.64 -14.42 -3.64
N TRP A 161 -10.29 -13.77 -2.69
CA TRP A 161 -9.73 -12.61 -1.99
C TRP A 161 -10.29 -12.50 -0.59
N ALA A 162 -9.57 -11.81 0.28
CA ALA A 162 -10.03 -11.38 1.59
C ALA A 162 -9.44 -10.01 1.90
N SER A 163 -10.20 -9.15 2.56
CA SER A 163 -9.72 -7.91 3.17
C SER A 163 -9.94 -8.01 4.66
N LEU A 164 -8.85 -8.10 5.42
CA LEU A 164 -8.89 -8.25 6.86
C LEU A 164 -8.65 -6.90 7.55
N PRO A 165 -9.33 -6.62 8.69
CA PRO A 165 -9.14 -5.39 9.44
C PRO A 165 -7.84 -5.43 10.27
N ILE A 166 -6.74 -5.87 9.65
CA ILE A 166 -5.39 -5.90 10.22
C ILE A 166 -4.49 -4.98 9.40
N GLY A 167 -3.87 -4.00 10.05
CA GLY A 167 -3.01 -3.04 9.37
C GLY A 167 -1.94 -2.49 10.29
N SER A 168 -0.88 -1.95 9.70
CA SER A 168 0.31 -1.52 10.43
C SER A 168 0.02 -0.42 11.46
N VAL A 169 -0.82 0.56 11.13
CA VAL A 169 -1.23 1.63 12.05
C VAL A 169 -2.20 1.08 13.09
N ARG A 170 -3.27 0.43 12.63
CA ARG A 170 -4.32 -0.14 13.49
C ARG A 170 -3.74 -1.03 14.60
N PHE A 171 -2.86 -1.96 14.24
CA PHE A 171 -2.30 -2.93 15.20
C PHE A 171 -1.23 -2.31 16.09
N THR A 172 -0.50 -1.30 15.62
CA THR A 172 0.39 -0.50 16.46
C THR A 172 -0.41 0.22 17.55
N GLU A 173 -1.45 0.97 17.17
CA GLU A 173 -2.29 1.73 18.11
C GLU A 173 -3.03 0.84 19.12
N GLN A 174 -3.42 -0.37 18.71
CA GLN A 174 -4.20 -1.28 19.54
C GLN A 174 -3.34 -2.12 20.49
N PHE A 175 -2.15 -2.52 20.11
CA PHE A 175 -1.37 -3.53 20.82
C PHE A 175 0.00 -3.06 21.28
N LEU A 176 0.70 -2.17 20.57
CA LEU A 176 2.08 -1.80 20.83
C LEU A 176 2.14 -0.44 21.54
N LEU A 177 1.80 -0.43 22.82
CA LEU A 177 1.61 0.79 23.61
C LEU A 177 2.86 1.25 24.35
N SER A 178 3.86 0.34 24.53
CA SER A 178 5.13 0.62 25.21
C SER A 178 6.26 0.87 24.21
N ASP A 179 7.26 1.64 24.62
CA ASP A 179 8.47 1.90 23.82
C ASP A 179 9.75 1.76 24.69
N PRO A 180 10.55 0.70 24.53
CA PRO A 180 10.38 -0.41 23.57
C PRO A 180 9.17 -1.32 23.91
N VAL A 181 8.71 -2.04 22.87
CA VAL A 181 7.55 -2.93 22.96
C VAL A 181 7.80 -4.07 23.94
N GLN A 182 6.83 -4.31 24.85
CA GLN A 182 6.89 -5.39 25.83
C GLN A 182 6.48 -6.74 25.20
N GLU A 183 7.03 -7.85 25.74
CA GLU A 183 6.75 -9.23 25.27
C GLU A 183 5.25 -9.52 25.23
N LYS A 184 4.52 -9.21 26.32
CA LYS A 184 3.07 -9.47 26.40
C LYS A 184 2.24 -8.71 25.35
N GLU A 185 2.68 -7.51 24.97
CA GLU A 185 2.01 -6.73 23.91
C GLU A 185 2.21 -7.40 22.54
N TRP A 186 3.43 -7.86 22.28
CA TRP A 186 3.79 -8.59 21.09
C TRP A 186 3.02 -9.91 20.95
N GLU A 187 3.04 -10.76 22.00
CA GLU A 187 2.32 -12.04 22.03
C GLU A 187 0.82 -11.86 21.81
N LYS A 188 0.23 -10.82 22.44
CA LYS A 188 -1.19 -10.49 22.26
C LYS A 188 -1.50 -10.09 20.81
N MET A 189 -0.63 -9.28 20.20
CA MET A 189 -0.75 -8.88 18.80
C MET A 189 -0.67 -10.09 17.87
N GLU A 190 0.35 -10.96 18.03
CA GLU A 190 0.49 -12.18 17.22
C GLU A 190 -0.72 -13.12 17.39
N GLY A 191 -1.22 -13.26 18.62
CA GLY A 191 -2.40 -14.07 18.90
C GLY A 191 -3.63 -13.58 18.14
N GLU A 192 -3.82 -12.27 18.03
CA GLU A 192 -4.94 -11.69 17.27
C GLU A 192 -4.74 -11.80 15.76
N ILE A 193 -3.54 -11.55 15.24
CA ILE A 193 -3.22 -11.76 13.83
C ILE A 193 -3.52 -13.22 13.45
N ARG A 194 -3.06 -14.18 14.23
CA ARG A 194 -3.25 -15.61 13.97
C ARG A 194 -4.73 -16.00 13.86
N LYS A 195 -5.60 -15.45 14.72
CA LYS A 195 -7.04 -15.70 14.65
C LYS A 195 -7.66 -15.21 13.35
N LEU A 196 -7.23 -14.05 12.88
CA LEU A 196 -7.79 -13.44 11.68
C LEU A 196 -7.24 -14.07 10.39
N LEU A 197 -5.99 -14.59 10.40
CA LEU A 197 -5.41 -15.23 9.22
C LEU A 197 -6.08 -16.53 8.80
N VAL A 198 -6.93 -17.14 9.62
CA VAL A 198 -7.71 -18.34 9.22
C VAL A 198 -8.68 -18.06 8.07
N ASP A 199 -9.07 -16.79 7.89
CA ASP A 199 -10.04 -16.37 6.88
C ASP A 199 -9.39 -16.00 5.52
N ILE A 200 -8.06 -16.13 5.38
CA ILE A 200 -7.40 -15.85 4.10
C ILE A 200 -7.58 -17.00 3.10
N PRO A 201 -7.45 -16.73 1.79
CA PRO A 201 -7.42 -17.79 0.79
C PRO A 201 -6.26 -18.76 1.00
N HIS A 202 -6.56 -20.06 1.10
CA HIS A 202 -5.57 -21.13 1.22
C HIS A 202 -5.43 -21.87 -0.12
N PRO A 203 -4.34 -21.65 -0.87
CA PRO A 203 -4.17 -22.31 -2.16
C PRO A 203 -3.83 -23.80 -2.00
N LYS A 204 -4.40 -24.62 -2.88
CA LYS A 204 -4.16 -26.08 -2.91
C LYS A 204 -2.77 -26.47 -3.48
N LYS A 205 -2.02 -25.53 -4.02
CA LYS A 205 -0.71 -25.77 -4.69
C LYS A 205 0.30 -24.71 -4.25
N THR A 206 1.59 -25.03 -4.39
CA THR A 206 2.69 -24.08 -4.21
C THR A 206 2.44 -22.82 -5.04
N LEU A 207 2.44 -21.69 -4.39
CA LEU A 207 2.22 -20.38 -5.00
C LEU A 207 3.43 -19.48 -4.84
N SER A 208 3.51 -18.46 -5.67
CA SER A 208 4.44 -17.36 -5.47
C SER A 208 3.70 -16.23 -4.73
N MET A 209 4.30 -15.76 -3.64
CA MET A 209 3.76 -14.64 -2.86
C MET A 209 4.39 -13.34 -3.33
N VAL A 210 3.57 -12.32 -3.54
CA VAL A 210 3.99 -10.97 -3.89
C VAL A 210 3.44 -10.00 -2.86
N ALA A 211 4.30 -9.19 -2.25
CA ALA A 211 3.87 -8.17 -1.31
C ALA A 211 3.98 -6.78 -1.94
N VAL A 212 2.97 -5.96 -1.69
CA VAL A 212 2.89 -4.56 -2.12
C VAL A 212 2.68 -3.64 -0.92
N GLY A 213 2.69 -2.34 -1.15
CA GLY A 213 2.47 -1.32 -0.13
C GLY A 213 3.73 -0.91 0.62
N GLY A 214 3.59 0.13 1.43
CA GLY A 214 4.71 0.79 2.08
C GLY A 214 5.43 -0.06 3.13
N THR A 215 4.75 -1.02 3.75
CA THR A 215 5.37 -1.99 4.68
C THR A 215 6.37 -2.86 3.91
N ALA A 216 5.93 -3.50 2.83
CA ALA A 216 6.74 -4.42 2.03
C ALA A 216 7.98 -3.72 1.44
N THR A 217 7.79 -2.54 0.85
CA THR A 217 8.89 -1.77 0.24
C THR A 217 9.89 -1.25 1.28
N THR A 218 9.43 -0.89 2.49
CA THR A 218 10.31 -0.49 3.59
C THR A 218 11.16 -1.67 4.09
N LEU A 219 10.58 -2.86 4.27
CA LEU A 219 11.32 -4.06 4.70
C LEU A 219 12.38 -4.45 3.67
N ALA A 220 12.09 -4.35 2.37
CA ALA A 220 13.08 -4.56 1.32
C ALA A 220 14.18 -3.49 1.34
N SER A 221 13.83 -2.22 1.54
CA SER A 221 14.80 -1.12 1.66
C SER A 221 15.79 -1.34 2.81
N VAL A 222 15.31 -1.83 3.96
CA VAL A 222 16.15 -2.18 5.12
C VAL A 222 17.06 -3.35 4.81
N GLU A 223 16.55 -4.42 4.18
CA GLU A 223 17.35 -5.58 3.81
C GLU A 223 18.48 -5.22 2.82
N LEU A 224 18.20 -4.28 1.92
CA LEU A 224 19.16 -3.76 0.96
C LEU A 224 20.09 -2.69 1.56
N GLY A 225 19.85 -2.24 2.78
CA GLY A 225 20.64 -1.18 3.44
C GLY A 225 20.62 0.17 2.71
N LEU A 226 19.50 0.50 2.05
CA LEU A 226 19.39 1.70 1.22
C LEU A 226 19.33 2.96 2.10
N LYS A 227 20.10 3.99 1.74
CA LYS A 227 20.04 5.30 2.43
C LYS A 227 18.84 6.13 2.01
N GLU A 228 18.31 5.88 0.83
CA GLU A 228 17.15 6.54 0.24
C GLU A 228 16.28 5.51 -0.48
N PHE A 229 15.03 5.86 -0.75
CA PHE A 229 14.12 4.98 -1.47
C PHE A 229 14.50 4.92 -2.95
N ILE A 230 14.91 3.74 -3.42
CA ILE A 230 15.31 3.48 -4.82
C ILE A 230 14.38 2.41 -5.39
N PRO A 231 13.27 2.82 -6.06
CA PRO A 231 12.25 1.89 -6.56
C PRO A 231 12.81 0.76 -7.42
N GLU A 232 13.78 1.04 -8.27
CA GLU A 232 14.39 0.09 -9.21
C GLU A 232 15.16 -1.03 -8.51
N LYS A 233 15.65 -0.79 -7.29
CA LYS A 233 16.33 -1.82 -6.47
C LYS A 233 15.36 -2.61 -5.61
N ILE A 234 14.25 -1.99 -5.21
CA ILE A 234 13.23 -2.58 -4.34
C ILE A 234 12.27 -3.45 -5.16
N HIS A 235 11.91 -2.97 -6.35
CA HIS A 235 10.99 -3.67 -7.24
C HIS A 235 11.57 -5.01 -7.70
N HIS A 236 10.79 -6.08 -7.52
CA HIS A 236 11.19 -7.46 -7.75
C HIS A 236 12.30 -7.99 -6.81
N PHE A 237 12.61 -7.26 -5.73
CA PHE A 237 13.47 -7.84 -4.70
C PHE A 237 12.78 -9.02 -4.02
N VAL A 238 13.53 -10.10 -3.77
CA VAL A 238 13.02 -11.29 -3.09
C VAL A 238 13.44 -11.23 -1.61
N LEU A 239 12.48 -10.93 -0.74
CA LEU A 239 12.70 -10.90 0.70
C LEU A 239 12.48 -12.31 1.27
N LYS A 240 13.51 -12.87 1.93
CA LYS A 240 13.41 -14.17 2.61
C LYS A 240 12.68 -14.03 3.94
N LYS A 241 11.87 -15.03 4.31
CA LYS A 241 11.14 -15.05 5.59
C LYS A 241 12.09 -14.92 6.79
N GLU A 242 13.25 -15.59 6.72
CA GLU A 242 14.26 -15.52 7.79
C GLU A 242 14.86 -14.11 7.93
N ALA A 243 15.14 -13.42 6.82
CA ALA A 243 15.60 -12.03 6.85
C ALA A 243 14.56 -11.10 7.50
N LEU A 244 13.28 -11.27 7.12
CA LEU A 244 12.18 -10.53 7.75
C LEU A 244 12.10 -10.81 9.25
N ARG A 245 12.21 -12.09 9.68
CA ARG A 245 12.23 -12.45 11.09
C ARG A 245 13.35 -11.73 11.84
N ASN A 246 14.57 -11.69 11.30
CA ASN A 246 15.69 -10.99 11.91
C ASN A 246 15.45 -9.48 12.05
N GLN A 247 14.81 -8.84 11.06
CA GLN A 247 14.38 -7.44 11.15
C GLN A 247 13.38 -7.24 12.28
N LEU A 248 12.38 -8.13 12.44
CA LEU A 248 11.40 -8.03 13.52
C LEU A 248 12.04 -8.14 14.89
N LEU A 249 12.98 -9.06 15.09
CA LEU A 249 13.76 -9.17 16.34
C LEU A 249 14.55 -7.88 16.62
N LEU A 250 15.17 -7.31 15.58
CA LEU A 250 15.87 -6.03 15.70
C LEU A 250 14.92 -4.90 16.11
N TYR A 251 13.75 -4.79 15.47
CA TYR A 251 12.80 -3.73 15.78
C TYR A 251 12.22 -3.86 17.19
N ARG A 252 11.93 -5.08 17.64
CA ARG A 252 11.46 -5.32 19.03
C ARG A 252 12.46 -4.86 20.09
N SER A 253 13.74 -5.07 19.86
CA SER A 253 14.80 -4.72 20.83
C SER A 253 15.09 -3.21 20.90
N LYS A 254 14.43 -2.39 20.06
CA LYS A 254 14.71 -0.95 19.90
C LYS A 254 13.51 -0.09 20.23
N THR A 255 13.78 1.08 20.80
CA THR A 255 12.81 2.18 20.86
C THR A 255 12.48 2.70 19.44
N ILE A 256 11.39 3.44 19.32
CA ILE A 256 11.01 4.10 18.05
C ILE A 256 12.15 5.02 17.58
N ASP A 257 12.78 5.79 18.49
CA ASP A 257 13.88 6.69 18.13
C ASP A 257 15.15 5.95 17.68
N GLU A 258 15.40 4.78 18.20
CA GLU A 258 16.48 3.91 17.72
C GLU A 258 16.14 3.27 16.37
N ARG A 259 14.87 2.88 16.15
CA ARG A 259 14.40 2.37 14.85
C ARG A 259 14.55 3.40 13.74
N LYS A 260 14.30 4.69 14.02
CA LYS A 260 14.51 5.80 13.05
C LYS A 260 15.92 5.85 12.49
N LYS A 261 16.91 5.26 13.19
CA LYS A 261 18.32 5.24 12.79
C LYS A 261 18.71 3.98 11.99
N VAL A 262 17.77 3.04 11.82
CA VAL A 262 18.03 1.82 11.03
C VAL A 262 18.15 2.19 9.55
N PRO A 263 19.26 1.85 8.88
CA PRO A 263 19.42 2.15 7.46
C PRO A 263 18.30 1.52 6.63
N GLY A 264 17.72 2.29 5.71
CA GLY A 264 16.61 1.83 4.87
C GLY A 264 15.22 1.98 5.49
N LEU A 265 15.12 2.18 6.80
CA LEU A 265 13.84 2.43 7.46
C LEU A 265 13.51 3.93 7.43
N SER A 266 12.40 4.27 6.75
CA SER A 266 11.88 5.63 6.80
C SER A 266 11.56 6.03 8.25
N PRO A 267 12.09 7.16 8.78
CA PRO A 267 11.79 7.61 10.15
C PRO A 267 10.30 7.72 10.45
N ASN A 268 9.50 8.08 9.45
CA ASN A 268 8.05 8.22 9.56
C ASN A 268 7.28 6.89 9.58
N ARG A 269 7.99 5.74 9.44
CA ARG A 269 7.42 4.38 9.53
C ARG A 269 7.96 3.59 10.73
N ALA A 270 8.88 4.18 11.50
CA ALA A 270 9.59 3.51 12.61
C ALA A 270 8.65 2.99 13.71
N ASP A 271 7.51 3.63 13.91
CA ASP A 271 6.50 3.22 14.88
C ASP A 271 5.63 2.06 14.36
N VAL A 272 5.26 2.07 13.09
CA VAL A 272 4.30 1.11 12.51
C VAL A 272 4.94 -0.11 11.84
N ILE A 273 6.26 -0.06 11.56
CA ILE A 273 6.93 -1.12 10.79
C ILE A 273 6.93 -2.46 11.50
N LEU A 274 6.98 -2.46 12.82
CA LEU A 274 6.98 -3.68 13.62
C LEU A 274 5.65 -4.44 13.46
N ALA A 275 4.52 -3.76 13.59
CA ALA A 275 3.21 -4.37 13.37
C ALA A 275 3.04 -4.82 11.90
N GLY A 276 3.34 -3.94 10.94
CA GLY A 276 3.21 -4.27 9.52
C GLY A 276 4.09 -5.44 9.09
N GLY A 277 5.34 -5.47 9.55
CA GLY A 277 6.27 -6.57 9.27
C GLY A 277 5.82 -7.89 9.91
N THR A 278 5.23 -7.85 11.12
CA THR A 278 4.68 -9.05 11.79
C THR A 278 3.51 -9.61 11.00
N ILE A 279 2.60 -8.76 10.53
CA ILE A 279 1.47 -9.20 9.69
C ILE A 279 2.00 -9.94 8.45
N LEU A 280 2.98 -9.35 7.75
CA LEU A 280 3.57 -9.98 6.56
C LEU A 280 4.29 -11.30 6.90
N HIS A 281 5.06 -11.33 7.98
CA HIS A 281 5.79 -12.53 8.42
C HIS A 281 4.82 -13.68 8.75
N MET A 282 3.77 -13.42 9.53
CA MET A 282 2.78 -14.41 9.88
C MET A 282 1.96 -14.88 8.68
N ALA A 283 1.67 -14.00 7.72
CA ALA A 283 1.06 -14.37 6.45
C ALA A 283 1.97 -15.32 5.64
N MET A 284 3.29 -15.07 5.62
CA MET A 284 4.27 -15.99 4.99
C MET A 284 4.33 -17.34 5.70
N GLU A 285 4.17 -17.38 7.02
CA GLU A 285 4.11 -18.63 7.79
C GLU A 285 2.84 -19.41 7.48
N GLU A 286 1.68 -18.76 7.54
CA GLU A 286 0.37 -19.37 7.28
C GLU A 286 0.29 -19.97 5.87
N LEU A 287 0.83 -19.26 4.88
CA LEU A 287 0.86 -19.69 3.48
C LEU A 287 2.04 -20.62 3.13
N GLY A 288 2.91 -20.94 4.09
CA GLY A 288 4.09 -21.79 3.87
C GLY A 288 5.11 -21.19 2.88
N CYS A 289 5.16 -19.86 2.75
CA CYS A 289 6.04 -19.18 1.79
C CYS A 289 7.42 -18.86 2.42
N PRO A 290 8.52 -19.42 1.89
CA PRO A 290 9.87 -19.15 2.42
C PRO A 290 10.40 -17.78 2.01
N SER A 291 9.81 -17.15 1.00
CA SER A 291 10.18 -15.84 0.49
C SER A 291 8.98 -15.14 -0.15
N VAL A 292 9.08 -13.83 -0.29
CA VAL A 292 8.08 -12.97 -0.93
C VAL A 292 8.75 -12.04 -1.93
N LEU A 293 8.16 -11.89 -3.11
CA LEU A 293 8.57 -10.92 -4.12
C LEU A 293 7.98 -9.55 -3.75
N ILE A 294 8.79 -8.50 -3.77
CA ILE A 294 8.33 -7.16 -3.45
C ILE A 294 7.98 -6.41 -4.73
N SER A 295 6.79 -5.81 -4.79
CA SER A 295 6.41 -4.92 -5.89
C SER A 295 6.14 -3.50 -5.38
N VAL A 296 6.65 -2.51 -6.10
CA VAL A 296 6.34 -1.08 -5.83
C VAL A 296 5.02 -0.66 -6.52
N HIS A 297 4.44 -1.53 -7.34
CA HIS A 297 3.17 -1.31 -8.02
C HIS A 297 2.00 -1.82 -7.16
N GLY A 298 1.19 -0.91 -6.65
CA GLY A 298 -0.01 -1.19 -5.85
C GLY A 298 -1.25 -0.50 -6.42
N VAL A 299 -2.20 -0.14 -5.55
CA VAL A 299 -3.52 0.43 -5.88
C VAL A 299 -3.44 1.53 -6.96
N ARG A 300 -2.51 2.50 -6.85
CA ARG A 300 -2.40 3.62 -7.80
C ARG A 300 -2.16 3.17 -9.25
N TYR A 301 -1.41 2.09 -9.47
CA TYR A 301 -1.21 1.52 -10.81
C TYR A 301 -2.45 0.78 -11.30
N GLY A 302 -3.02 -0.09 -10.44
CA GLY A 302 -4.23 -0.84 -10.77
C GLY A 302 -5.42 0.05 -11.09
N LEU A 303 -5.56 1.16 -10.36
CA LEU A 303 -6.56 2.19 -10.62
C LEU A 303 -6.45 2.73 -12.05
N LEU A 304 -5.25 3.10 -12.51
CA LEU A 304 -5.06 3.59 -13.89
C LEU A 304 -5.33 2.49 -14.91
N TYR A 305 -4.85 1.27 -14.70
CA TYR A 305 -5.15 0.15 -15.61
C TYR A 305 -6.66 -0.07 -15.75
N LYS A 306 -7.40 -0.01 -14.64
CA LYS A 306 -8.87 -0.18 -14.65
C LYS A 306 -9.59 0.97 -15.31
N LYS A 307 -9.30 2.23 -14.90
CA LYS A 307 -10.01 3.43 -15.39
C LYS A 307 -9.76 3.71 -16.88
N LEU A 308 -8.63 3.27 -17.41
CA LEU A 308 -8.25 3.47 -18.81
C LEU A 308 -8.52 2.24 -19.69
N ASN A 309 -9.11 1.19 -19.13
CA ASN A 309 -9.38 -0.07 -19.83
C ASN A 309 -8.16 -0.59 -20.62
N LEU A 310 -6.96 -0.47 -20.01
CA LEU A 310 -5.74 -0.96 -20.62
C LEU A 310 -5.73 -2.50 -20.57
N ASN A 311 -6.35 -3.13 -21.57
CA ASN A 311 -6.46 -4.58 -21.67
C ASN A 311 -5.14 -5.22 -22.13
N PHE A 312 -4.87 -6.46 -21.70
CA PHE A 312 -3.84 -7.28 -22.32
C PHE A 312 -4.18 -7.41 -23.83
N ARG A 313 -3.34 -6.85 -24.69
CA ARG A 313 -3.26 -7.36 -26.06
C ARG A 313 -2.19 -8.45 -26.04
N PHE A 314 -2.64 -9.69 -26.14
CA PHE A 314 -1.77 -10.84 -26.43
C PHE A 314 -1.21 -10.73 -27.83
#